data_3bb4f765274bd1f551077208bcf176ed
#
_entry.id   3bb4f765274bd1f551077208bcf176ed
#
_cell.length_a   1.000
_cell.length_b   1.000
_cell.length_c   1.000
_cell.angle_alpha   90.00
_cell.angle_beta   90.00
_cell.angle_gamma   90.00
#
_symmetry.space_group_name_H-M   'P 1'
#
loop_
_entity.id
_entity.type
_entity.pdbx_description
1 polymer ?
#
loop_
_entity_poly.entity_id
_entity_poly.type
_entity_poly.pdbx_seq_one_letter_code
_entity_poly.pdbx_strand_id
1 'polypeptide(L)'
;MPKSLYSYNGTAVRNTAESQIGNIGGEKYWRWFGSEKRIEWCACFVSWCINSNYDGVPKFSSCSKTAVWLRQQRLFYKSNITPKPGMIVFFDWDNDNSPDHTGIVDYVSADYLHTIEGNNKDRCIKSKYPVKSDVIYGYGAVF
;
A
#
# COMPACT_ATOMS: atom_id res chain seq x y z
N MET A 1 19.51 -6.64 6.48
CA MET A 1 18.75 -7.31 7.55
C MET A 1 17.37 -6.70 7.69
N PRO A 2 16.33 -7.50 7.66
CA PRO A 2 15.00 -6.96 7.95
C PRO A 2 14.92 -6.51 9.40
N LYS A 3 14.30 -5.35 9.62
CA LYS A 3 14.02 -4.85 10.95
C LYS A 3 12.85 -5.61 11.56
N SER A 4 12.81 -5.68 12.89
CA SER A 4 11.67 -6.21 13.59
C SER A 4 10.42 -5.35 13.35
N LEU A 5 9.26 -5.96 13.15
CA LEU A 5 8.00 -5.23 13.10
C LEU A 5 7.77 -4.39 14.35
N TYR A 6 8.33 -4.82 15.48
CA TYR A 6 8.20 -4.09 16.73
C TYR A 6 8.80 -2.70 16.69
N SER A 7 9.89 -2.52 15.92
CA SER A 7 10.58 -1.23 15.77
C SER A 7 10.13 -0.48 14.52
N TYR A 8 9.19 -1.02 13.74
CA TYR A 8 8.71 -0.37 12.53
C TYR A 8 7.98 0.93 12.87
N ASN A 9 8.29 1.97 12.12
CA ASN A 9 7.60 3.25 12.24
C ASN A 9 7.35 3.82 10.84
N GLY A 10 6.13 3.69 10.36
CA GLY A 10 5.71 4.17 9.05
C GLY A 10 4.94 5.49 9.08
N THR A 11 5.04 6.25 10.17
CA THR A 11 4.26 7.49 10.35
C THR A 11 4.48 8.47 9.19
N ALA A 12 5.71 8.62 8.71
CA ALA A 12 6.01 9.54 7.60
C ALA A 12 5.31 9.12 6.31
N VAL A 13 5.30 7.82 6.01
CA VAL A 13 4.60 7.28 4.84
C VAL A 13 3.10 7.49 4.97
N ARG A 14 2.54 7.18 6.13
CA ARG A 14 1.12 7.40 6.42
C ARG A 14 0.74 8.86 6.23
N ASN A 15 1.52 9.79 6.76
CA ASN A 15 1.26 11.22 6.65
C ASN A 15 1.37 11.71 5.20
N THR A 16 2.31 11.18 4.44
CA THR A 16 2.43 11.47 3.00
C THR A 16 1.17 11.02 2.27
N ALA A 17 0.69 9.81 2.54
CA ALA A 17 -0.54 9.30 1.92
C ALA A 17 -1.74 10.17 2.28
N GLU A 18 -1.89 10.55 3.54
CA GLU A 18 -2.99 11.40 3.98
C GLU A 18 -3.00 12.75 3.26
N SER A 19 -1.83 13.32 3.01
CA SER A 19 -1.72 14.60 2.31
C SER A 19 -2.22 14.54 0.86
N GLN A 20 -2.39 13.36 0.30
CA GLN A 20 -2.82 13.16 -1.09
C GLN A 20 -4.33 12.90 -1.23
N ILE A 21 -5.04 12.78 -0.13
CA ILE A 21 -6.50 12.54 -0.14
C ILE A 21 -7.16 13.66 -0.95
N GLY A 22 -8.05 13.28 -1.87
CA GLY A 22 -8.73 14.19 -2.77
C GLY A 22 -8.15 14.20 -4.18
N ASN A 23 -6.97 13.61 -4.40
CA ASN A 23 -6.45 13.48 -5.77
C ASN A 23 -7.41 12.66 -6.61
N ILE A 24 -7.67 13.12 -7.83
CA ILE A 24 -8.55 12.46 -8.80
C ILE A 24 -7.73 12.10 -10.03
N GLY A 25 -7.90 10.87 -10.53
CA GLY A 25 -7.27 10.42 -11.77
C GLY A 25 -5.82 9.97 -11.64
N GLY A 26 -5.13 10.33 -10.57
CA GLY A 26 -3.79 9.82 -10.25
C GLY A 26 -2.67 10.18 -11.20
N GLU A 27 -2.84 11.19 -12.08
CA GLU A 27 -1.84 11.55 -13.08
C GLU A 27 -0.47 11.81 -12.46
N LYS A 28 -0.43 12.47 -11.31
CA LYS A 28 0.78 12.73 -10.54
C LYS A 28 1.59 11.44 -10.30
N TYR A 29 0.92 10.33 -10.03
CA TYR A 29 1.56 9.07 -9.65
C TYR A 29 1.92 8.21 -10.85
N TRP A 30 1.02 8.07 -11.83
CA TRP A 30 1.34 7.23 -12.98
C TRP A 30 2.34 7.92 -13.93
N ARG A 31 2.37 9.27 -14.00
CA ARG A 31 3.44 9.98 -14.73
C ARG A 31 4.79 9.85 -14.01
N TRP A 32 4.79 9.99 -12.69
CA TRP A 32 6.01 9.79 -11.91
C TRP A 32 6.57 8.38 -12.11
N PHE A 33 5.70 7.38 -12.18
CA PHE A 33 6.13 6.00 -12.48
C PHE A 33 6.79 5.91 -13.85
N GLY A 34 6.37 6.70 -14.82
CA GLY A 34 6.93 6.73 -16.18
C GLY A 34 5.92 6.41 -17.28
N SER A 35 4.64 6.30 -16.97
CA SER A 35 3.62 6.09 -17.99
C SER A 35 3.25 7.41 -18.66
N GLU A 36 3.04 7.37 -19.99
CA GLU A 36 2.61 8.54 -20.76
C GLU A 36 1.08 8.63 -20.84
N LYS A 37 0.37 7.62 -20.36
CA LYS A 37 -1.09 7.57 -20.37
C LYS A 37 -1.58 6.97 -19.05
N ARG A 38 -2.87 7.19 -18.76
CA ARG A 38 -3.48 6.63 -17.58
C ARG A 38 -3.37 5.11 -17.57
N ILE A 39 -2.90 4.58 -16.45
CA ILE A 39 -2.91 3.16 -16.12
C ILE A 39 -3.61 3.01 -14.77
N GLU A 40 -3.85 1.78 -14.33
CA GLU A 40 -4.28 1.54 -12.96
C GLU A 40 -3.18 2.02 -12.02
N TRP A 41 -3.54 2.86 -11.04
CA TRP A 41 -2.53 3.63 -10.31
C TRP A 41 -2.50 3.40 -8.80
N CYS A 42 -3.17 2.34 -8.31
CA CYS A 42 -3.11 2.03 -6.88
C CYS A 42 -1.67 1.73 -6.43
N ALA A 43 -0.94 0.90 -7.18
CA ALA A 43 0.45 0.58 -6.86
C ALA A 43 1.38 1.77 -7.13
N CYS A 44 1.09 2.58 -8.15
CA CYS A 44 1.85 3.81 -8.40
C CYS A 44 1.75 4.77 -7.21
N PHE A 45 0.56 4.93 -6.66
CA PHE A 45 0.32 5.78 -5.48
C PHE A 45 1.11 5.28 -4.27
N VAL A 46 1.00 3.99 -3.96
CA VAL A 46 1.74 3.40 -2.83
C VAL A 46 3.24 3.57 -3.04
N SER A 47 3.73 3.26 -4.23
CA SER A 47 5.15 3.40 -4.57
C SER A 47 5.63 4.84 -4.42
N TRP A 48 4.82 5.80 -4.84
CA TRP A 48 5.12 7.22 -4.70
C TRP A 48 5.24 7.62 -3.22
N CYS A 49 4.30 7.17 -2.39
CA CYS A 49 4.33 7.46 -0.95
C CYS A 49 5.59 6.90 -0.29
N ILE A 50 5.97 5.66 -0.63
CA ILE A 50 7.17 5.01 -0.08
C ILE A 50 8.42 5.76 -0.56
N ASN A 51 8.53 6.02 -1.86
CA ASN A 51 9.72 6.68 -2.44
C ASN A 51 9.86 8.13 -2.00
N SER A 52 8.80 8.77 -1.54
CA SER A 52 8.87 10.11 -0.95
C SER A 52 9.61 10.11 0.39
N ASN A 53 9.78 8.95 1.02
CA ASN A 53 10.34 8.84 2.37
C ASN A 53 11.56 7.94 2.46
N TYR A 54 11.77 7.02 1.51
CA TYR A 54 12.87 6.06 1.53
C TYR A 54 13.52 5.96 0.17
N ASP A 55 14.85 5.76 0.17
CA ASP A 55 15.64 5.50 -1.03
C ASP A 55 15.75 3.99 -1.27
N GLY A 56 16.05 3.62 -2.51
CA GLY A 56 16.37 2.23 -2.85
C GLY A 56 15.15 1.34 -3.05
N VAL A 57 13.95 1.90 -3.03
CA VAL A 57 12.72 1.15 -3.33
C VAL A 57 12.36 1.36 -4.78
N PRO A 58 12.19 0.28 -5.57
CA PRO A 58 11.80 0.42 -6.98
C PRO A 58 10.46 1.13 -7.14
N LYS A 59 10.26 1.74 -8.31
CA LYS A 59 8.94 2.27 -8.69
C LYS A 59 8.09 1.12 -9.20
N PHE A 60 6.87 1.02 -8.72
CA PHE A 60 5.94 -0.04 -9.11
C PHE A 60 4.67 0.51 -9.71
N SER A 61 4.09 -0.26 -10.65
CA SER A 61 2.73 -0.05 -11.16
C SER A 61 1.86 -1.31 -10.98
N SER A 62 2.43 -2.39 -10.45
CA SER A 62 1.78 -3.68 -10.32
C SER A 62 1.76 -4.13 -8.86
N CYS A 63 0.57 -4.47 -8.37
CA CYS A 63 0.41 -5.02 -7.02
C CYS A 63 1.19 -6.34 -6.86
N SER A 64 1.11 -7.23 -7.85
CA SER A 64 1.80 -8.51 -7.82
C SER A 64 3.31 -8.34 -7.78
N LYS A 65 3.85 -7.46 -8.61
CA LYS A 65 5.29 -7.20 -8.63
C LYS A 65 5.78 -6.57 -7.32
N THR A 66 4.97 -5.69 -6.74
CA THR A 66 5.29 -5.09 -5.44
C THR A 66 5.37 -6.17 -4.35
N ALA A 67 4.39 -7.07 -4.32
CA ALA A 67 4.37 -8.16 -3.34
C ALA A 67 5.56 -9.11 -3.52
N VAL A 68 5.92 -9.44 -4.76
CA VAL A 68 7.09 -10.29 -5.06
C VAL A 68 8.36 -9.63 -4.55
N TRP A 69 8.56 -8.35 -4.84
CA TRP A 69 9.74 -7.63 -4.37
C TRP A 69 9.82 -7.63 -2.85
N LEU A 70 8.71 -7.37 -2.16
CA LEU A 70 8.67 -7.40 -0.70
C LEU A 70 9.03 -8.79 -0.14
N ARG A 71 8.56 -9.86 -0.79
CA ARG A 71 8.94 -11.23 -0.38
C ARG A 71 10.44 -11.46 -0.55
N GLN A 72 11.01 -11.00 -1.65
CA GLN A 72 12.46 -11.12 -1.91
C GLN A 72 13.28 -10.36 -0.85
N GLN A 73 12.75 -9.25 -0.36
CA GLN A 73 13.40 -8.46 0.69
C GLN A 73 13.06 -8.95 2.11
N ARG A 74 12.23 -9.99 2.24
CA ARG A 74 11.72 -10.49 3.54
C ARG A 74 10.94 -9.43 4.31
N LEU A 75 10.20 -8.59 3.58
CA LEU A 75 9.39 -7.50 4.11
C LEU A 75 7.89 -7.71 3.88
N PHE A 76 7.50 -8.89 3.40
CA PHE A 76 6.11 -9.25 3.21
C PHE A 76 5.61 -10.08 4.40
N TYR A 77 4.41 -9.77 4.87
CA TYR A 77 3.77 -10.44 5.99
C TYR A 77 2.37 -10.89 5.61
N LYS A 78 1.98 -12.09 6.02
CA LYS A 78 0.62 -12.59 5.83
C LYS A 78 -0.35 -11.78 6.68
N SER A 79 -1.66 -11.95 6.43
CA SER A 79 -2.72 -11.16 7.07
C SER A 79 -2.91 -11.44 8.55
N ASN A 80 -2.16 -12.36 9.16
CA ASN A 80 -2.27 -12.72 10.57
C ASN A 80 -1.48 -11.82 11.52
N ILE A 81 -0.86 -10.76 11.02
CA ILE A 81 -0.19 -9.77 11.87
C ILE A 81 -1.14 -8.61 12.19
N THR A 82 -0.80 -7.84 13.23
CA THR A 82 -1.46 -6.56 13.48
C THR A 82 -0.71 -5.50 12.68
N PRO A 83 -1.33 -4.91 11.65
CA PRO A 83 -0.63 -3.92 10.84
C PRO A 83 -0.46 -2.61 11.58
N LYS A 84 0.57 -1.86 11.17
CA LYS A 84 0.90 -0.55 11.73
C LYS A 84 0.73 0.54 10.67
N PRO A 85 0.49 1.79 11.11
CA PRO A 85 0.39 2.92 10.16
C PRO A 85 1.60 2.99 9.24
N GLY A 86 1.34 3.25 7.95
CA GLY A 86 2.37 3.37 6.94
C GLY A 86 2.78 2.06 6.28
N MET A 87 2.33 0.92 6.78
CA MET A 87 2.51 -0.34 6.07
C MET A 87 1.73 -0.34 4.77
N ILE A 88 2.20 -1.13 3.81
CA ILE A 88 1.46 -1.41 2.59
C ILE A 88 0.45 -2.51 2.89
N VAL A 89 -0.79 -2.37 2.43
CA VAL A 89 -1.79 -3.43 2.48
C VAL A 89 -2.11 -3.88 1.07
N PHE A 90 -2.30 -5.20 0.89
CA PHE A 90 -2.68 -5.82 -0.38
C PHE A 90 -4.03 -6.49 -0.22
N PHE A 91 -4.85 -6.40 -1.26
CA PHE A 91 -6.18 -6.99 -1.32
C PHE A 91 -6.27 -7.99 -2.47
N ASP A 92 -6.98 -9.07 -2.23
CA ASP A 92 -7.32 -10.09 -3.22
C ASP A 92 -8.85 -10.18 -3.26
N TRP A 93 -9.45 -9.45 -4.21
CA TRP A 93 -10.90 -9.31 -4.26
C TRP A 93 -11.62 -10.58 -4.71
N ASP A 94 -11.01 -11.33 -5.62
CA ASP A 94 -11.62 -12.51 -6.25
C ASP A 94 -11.10 -13.84 -5.69
N ASN A 95 -10.27 -13.79 -4.65
CA ASN A 95 -9.74 -14.96 -3.96
C ASN A 95 -8.97 -15.91 -4.89
N ASP A 96 -8.21 -15.34 -5.83
CA ASP A 96 -7.38 -16.09 -6.77
C ASP A 96 -5.92 -16.28 -6.30
N ASN A 97 -5.63 -15.88 -5.06
CA ASN A 97 -4.31 -15.91 -4.44
C ASN A 97 -3.29 -14.98 -5.12
N SER A 98 -3.79 -13.89 -5.71
CA SER A 98 -2.96 -12.85 -6.31
C SER A 98 -3.54 -11.48 -5.93
N PRO A 99 -2.71 -10.50 -5.55
CA PRO A 99 -3.25 -9.20 -5.13
C PRO A 99 -3.78 -8.41 -6.32
N ASP A 100 -4.98 -7.84 -6.13
CA ASP A 100 -5.68 -7.05 -7.15
C ASP A 100 -5.60 -5.55 -6.86
N HIS A 101 -5.34 -5.18 -5.62
CA HIS A 101 -5.35 -3.79 -5.17
C HIS A 101 -4.39 -3.61 -4.01
N THR A 102 -3.97 -2.38 -3.76
CA THR A 102 -3.05 -2.05 -2.67
C THR A 102 -3.35 -0.65 -2.13
N GLY A 103 -2.95 -0.41 -0.90
CA GLY A 103 -3.10 0.88 -0.25
C GLY A 103 -2.10 1.03 0.89
N ILE A 104 -2.22 2.13 1.62
CA ILE A 104 -1.41 2.41 2.81
C ILE A 104 -2.29 2.25 4.04
N VAL A 105 -1.76 1.57 5.06
CA VAL A 105 -2.44 1.45 6.35
C VAL A 105 -2.46 2.82 7.03
N ASP A 106 -3.66 3.27 7.39
CA ASP A 106 -3.87 4.48 8.19
C ASP A 106 -3.72 4.14 9.66
N TYR A 107 -4.62 3.30 10.18
CA TYR A 107 -4.56 2.80 11.55
C TYR A 107 -5.51 1.62 11.72
N VAL A 108 -5.38 0.90 12.84
CA VAL A 108 -6.33 -0.14 13.23
C VAL A 108 -7.09 0.37 14.44
N SER A 109 -8.41 0.26 14.41
CA SER A 109 -9.29 0.67 15.51
C SER A 109 -10.36 -0.38 15.71
N ALA A 110 -10.46 -0.92 16.93
CA ALA A 110 -11.34 -2.05 17.24
C ALA A 110 -11.06 -3.20 16.25
N ASP A 111 -12.06 -3.62 15.49
CA ASP A 111 -11.94 -4.73 14.55
C ASP A 111 -11.76 -4.27 13.11
N TYR A 112 -11.42 -2.99 12.88
CA TYR A 112 -11.34 -2.42 11.53
C TYR A 112 -9.95 -1.96 11.18
N LEU A 113 -9.53 -2.32 9.96
CA LEU A 113 -8.36 -1.75 9.30
C LEU A 113 -8.80 -0.52 8.52
N HIS A 114 -8.22 0.63 8.84
CA HIS A 114 -8.46 1.88 8.11
C HIS A 114 -7.31 2.10 7.14
N THR A 115 -7.64 2.48 5.90
CA THR A 115 -6.66 2.60 4.80
C THR A 115 -6.76 3.95 4.12
N ILE A 116 -5.68 4.29 3.40
CA ILE A 116 -5.65 5.40 2.44
C ILE A 116 -5.25 4.77 1.12
N GLU A 117 -6.13 4.90 0.12
CA GLU A 117 -5.97 4.16 -1.14
C GLU A 117 -6.03 5.11 -2.32
N GLY A 118 -5.08 4.93 -3.25
CA GLY A 118 -5.16 5.53 -4.57
C GLY A 118 -5.95 4.63 -5.50
N ASN A 119 -6.58 5.23 -6.50
CA ASN A 119 -7.38 4.52 -7.50
C ASN A 119 -8.54 3.71 -6.90
N ASN A 120 -9.12 4.21 -5.84
CA ASN A 120 -10.37 3.72 -5.35
C ASN A 120 -11.45 4.65 -5.91
N LYS A 121 -12.24 4.16 -6.88
CA LYS A 121 -13.16 4.97 -7.68
C LYS A 121 -12.44 6.14 -8.37
N ASP A 122 -11.23 5.87 -8.87
CA ASP A 122 -10.34 6.83 -9.53
C ASP A 122 -9.94 8.01 -8.63
N ARG A 123 -9.90 7.80 -7.33
CA ARG A 123 -9.58 8.83 -6.32
C ARG A 123 -8.65 8.30 -5.25
N CYS A 124 -7.98 9.23 -4.56
CA CYS A 124 -7.29 8.93 -3.31
C CYS A 124 -8.27 9.20 -2.17
N ILE A 125 -8.70 8.16 -1.48
CA ILE A 125 -9.70 8.23 -0.42
C ILE A 125 -9.37 7.30 0.73
N LYS A 126 -10.01 7.55 1.88
CA LYS A 126 -9.98 6.62 3.01
C LYS A 126 -11.02 5.53 2.84
N SER A 127 -10.67 4.33 3.31
CA SER A 127 -11.57 3.19 3.36
C SER A 127 -11.39 2.43 4.67
N LYS A 128 -12.27 1.47 4.95
CA LYS A 128 -12.10 0.57 6.10
C LYS A 128 -12.64 -0.81 5.78
N TYR A 129 -12.04 -1.81 6.41
CA TYR A 129 -12.38 -3.22 6.23
C TYR A 129 -12.31 -3.93 7.58
N PRO A 130 -13.10 -4.98 7.82
CA PRO A 130 -12.86 -5.82 8.98
C PRO A 130 -11.41 -6.34 8.93
N VAL A 131 -10.69 -6.26 10.04
CA VAL A 131 -9.27 -6.64 10.09
C VAL A 131 -9.07 -8.12 9.77
N LYS A 132 -10.09 -8.96 9.97
CA LYS A 132 -10.07 -10.39 9.65
C LYS A 132 -10.72 -10.72 8.33
N SER A 133 -10.97 -9.71 7.47
CA SER A 133 -11.59 -9.94 6.17
C SER A 133 -10.71 -10.82 5.29
N ASP A 134 -11.34 -11.78 4.60
CA ASP A 134 -10.66 -12.68 3.67
C ASP A 134 -10.08 -11.95 2.44
N VAL A 135 -10.53 -10.73 2.16
CA VAL A 135 -10.00 -9.96 1.05
C VAL A 135 -8.60 -9.39 1.32
N ILE A 136 -8.16 -9.37 2.57
CA ILE A 136 -6.82 -8.89 2.89
C ILE A 136 -5.81 -10.00 2.57
N TYR A 137 -4.98 -9.74 1.56
CA TYR A 137 -3.97 -10.68 1.08
C TYR A 137 -2.73 -10.71 1.98
N GLY A 138 -2.32 -9.54 2.47
CA GLY A 138 -1.15 -9.41 3.32
C GLY A 138 -0.66 -7.98 3.40
N TYR A 139 0.49 -7.81 4.02
CA TYR A 139 1.08 -6.51 4.32
C TYR A 139 2.55 -6.45 3.93
N GLY A 140 3.03 -5.24 3.64
CA GLY A 140 4.45 -4.97 3.46
C GLY A 140 4.92 -3.89 4.41
N ALA A 141 6.13 -4.03 4.91
CA ALA A 141 6.72 -3.07 5.84
C ALA A 141 8.08 -2.61 5.29
N VAL A 142 8.13 -1.42 4.74
CA VAL A 142 9.38 -0.80 4.27
C VAL A 142 9.88 0.12 5.36
N PHE A 143 11.10 -0.14 5.83
CA PHE A 143 11.72 0.60 6.92
C PHE A 143 12.62 1.71 6.40
#